data_52ee12c935a8e292608a7b022bd4cb62
#
_entry.id   52ee12c935a8e292608a7b022bd4cb62
#
_cell.length_a   1.000
_cell.length_b   1.000
_cell.length_c   1.000
_cell.angle_alpha   90.00
_cell.angle_beta   90.00
_cell.angle_gamma   90.00
#
_symmetry.space_group_name_H-M   'P 1'
#
loop_
_entity.id
_entity.type
_entity.pdbx_description
1 polymer ?
#
loop_
_entity_poly.entity_id
_entity_poly.type
_entity_poly.pdbx_seq_one_letter_code
_entity_poly.pdbx_strand_id
1 'polypeptide(L)'
;LNIPTKSNRVDIGVRVELPAAIFSHLTDELYESKIVYRTEQFEDNVRTFCMNPKGCVVNENTNGIITVNGHSYEDKAKQTENTNFALLVSKHFSEPFKDSNGYGESIARLSNMLGGGVIVQRFGDLIRGRRSNPSRIKEGLVVPTLDATPGDLSLVLPKRILDGIIEMIYALDKI
;
A
#
# COMPACT_ATOMS: atom_id res chain seq x y z
N LEU A 1 -17.58 -31.80 -4.19
CA LEU A 1 -18.38 -30.60 -4.49
C LEU A 1 -17.57 -29.72 -5.44
N ASN A 2 -17.94 -29.72 -6.74
CA ASN A 2 -17.39 -28.75 -7.70
C ASN A 2 -18.13 -27.43 -7.47
N ILE A 3 -17.53 -26.53 -6.72
CA ILE A 3 -18.01 -25.15 -6.58
C ILE A 3 -17.47 -24.41 -7.80
N PRO A 4 -18.32 -23.84 -8.67
CA PRO A 4 -17.86 -23.05 -9.80
C PRO A 4 -17.16 -21.80 -9.24
N THR A 5 -15.84 -21.71 -9.42
CA THR A 5 -15.06 -20.53 -9.09
C THR A 5 -15.24 -19.50 -10.17
N LYS A 6 -15.97 -18.41 -9.88
CA LYS A 6 -15.95 -17.23 -10.71
C LYS A 6 -14.67 -16.45 -10.41
N SER A 7 -14.10 -15.80 -11.45
CA SER A 7 -13.01 -14.85 -11.24
C SER A 7 -13.45 -13.79 -10.23
N ASN A 8 -12.75 -13.72 -9.12
CA ASN A 8 -13.02 -12.75 -8.08
C ASN A 8 -12.22 -11.46 -8.32
N ARG A 9 -12.67 -10.38 -7.72
CA ARG A 9 -11.90 -9.16 -7.60
C ARG A 9 -10.66 -9.42 -6.75
N VAL A 10 -9.52 -8.87 -7.17
CA VAL A 10 -8.32 -8.78 -6.36
C VAL A 10 -7.96 -7.30 -6.17
N ASP A 11 -7.57 -6.94 -4.96
CA ASP A 11 -7.07 -5.62 -4.62
C ASP A 11 -5.56 -5.71 -4.44
N ILE A 12 -4.82 -4.93 -5.23
CA ILE A 12 -3.36 -4.89 -5.20
C ILE A 12 -2.92 -3.47 -4.91
N GLY A 13 -1.96 -3.31 -4.01
CA GLY A 13 -1.52 -1.98 -3.65
C GLY A 13 -0.36 -1.94 -2.69
N VAL A 14 -0.23 -0.81 -2.02
CA VAL A 14 0.82 -0.51 -1.05
C VAL A 14 0.21 0.06 0.21
N ARG A 15 0.96 -0.01 1.30
CA ARG A 15 0.64 0.77 2.50
C ARG A 15 1.51 2.01 2.54
N VAL A 16 0.88 3.15 2.76
CA VAL A 16 1.53 4.46 2.82
C VAL A 16 1.63 4.88 4.28
N GLU A 17 2.78 5.43 4.67
CA GLU A 17 2.97 6.13 5.93
C GLU A 17 3.31 7.60 5.65
N LEU A 18 2.70 8.49 6.40
CA LEU A 18 2.95 9.93 6.34
C LEU A 18 2.84 10.55 7.75
N PRO A 19 3.38 11.76 7.99
CA PRO A 19 3.23 12.42 9.27
C PRO A 19 1.74 12.61 9.62
N ALA A 20 1.35 12.24 10.84
CA ALA A 20 -0.05 12.28 11.27
C ALA A 20 -0.69 13.68 11.12
N ALA A 21 0.12 14.73 11.29
CA ALA A 21 -0.34 16.12 11.17
C ALA A 21 -0.88 16.46 9.77
N ILE A 22 -0.42 15.79 8.71
CA ILE A 22 -0.85 16.07 7.32
C ILE A 22 -2.33 15.69 7.14
N PHE A 23 -2.76 14.57 7.70
CA PHE A 23 -4.13 14.07 7.56
C PHE A 23 -5.02 14.32 8.78
N SER A 24 -4.55 15.08 9.79
CA SER A 24 -5.32 15.35 11.01
C SER A 24 -6.67 16.00 10.73
N HIS A 25 -6.77 16.90 9.76
CA HIS A 25 -8.02 17.52 9.35
C HIS A 25 -9.11 16.53 8.89
N LEU A 26 -8.71 15.34 8.41
CA LEU A 26 -9.63 14.26 8.05
C LEU A 26 -9.81 13.25 9.18
N THR A 27 -8.71 12.87 9.85
CA THR A 27 -8.71 11.78 10.81
C THR A 27 -9.26 12.17 12.17
N ASP A 28 -9.28 13.47 12.50
CA ASP A 28 -9.87 13.97 13.74
C ASP A 28 -11.40 14.10 13.63
N GLU A 29 -11.93 14.26 12.40
CA GLU A 29 -13.36 14.42 12.13
C GLU A 29 -14.05 13.12 11.69
N LEU A 30 -13.32 12.21 11.04
CA LEU A 30 -13.88 11.00 10.45
C LEU A 30 -13.23 9.75 11.03
N TYR A 31 -14.05 8.81 11.50
CA TYR A 31 -13.56 7.53 12.02
C TYR A 31 -12.77 6.74 10.95
N GLU A 32 -13.26 6.70 9.72
CA GLU A 32 -12.59 6.06 8.58
C GLU A 32 -12.86 6.84 7.29
N SER A 33 -11.82 7.48 6.75
CA SER A 33 -11.94 8.21 5.49
C SER A 33 -11.72 7.26 4.32
N LYS A 34 -12.77 7.08 3.50
CA LYS A 34 -12.68 6.32 2.23
C LYS A 34 -12.69 7.27 1.05
N ILE A 35 -11.51 7.46 0.45
CA ILE A 35 -11.34 8.29 -0.73
C ILE A 35 -11.17 7.37 -1.93
N VAL A 36 -11.92 7.63 -3.00
CA VAL A 36 -11.84 6.89 -4.26
C VAL A 36 -11.43 7.86 -5.35
N TYR A 37 -10.41 7.51 -6.09
CA TYR A 37 -9.91 8.26 -7.24
C TYR A 37 -9.98 7.39 -8.48
N ARG A 38 -10.52 7.93 -9.58
CA ARG A 38 -10.50 7.29 -10.89
C ARG A 38 -9.32 7.84 -11.68
N THR A 39 -8.37 6.95 -12.02
CA THR A 39 -7.15 7.34 -12.73
C THR A 39 -7.47 7.89 -14.13
N GLU A 40 -6.76 8.94 -14.55
CA GLU A 40 -6.94 9.54 -15.87
C GLU A 40 -6.44 8.63 -16.98
N GLN A 41 -5.28 7.98 -16.77
CA GLN A 41 -4.63 7.17 -17.80
C GLN A 41 -5.34 5.85 -18.06
N PHE A 42 -5.82 5.15 -17.03
CA PHE A 42 -6.35 3.79 -17.15
C PHE A 42 -7.82 3.65 -16.75
N GLU A 43 -8.42 4.73 -16.25
CA GLU A 43 -9.78 4.75 -15.70
C GLU A 43 -10.02 3.70 -14.59
N ASP A 44 -8.95 3.28 -13.91
CA ASP A 44 -9.02 2.36 -12.79
C ASP A 44 -9.39 3.10 -11.49
N ASN A 45 -10.15 2.45 -10.64
CA ASN A 45 -10.43 2.98 -9.32
C ASN A 45 -9.29 2.62 -8.37
N VAL A 46 -8.70 3.64 -7.76
CA VAL A 46 -7.77 3.53 -6.63
C VAL A 46 -8.47 4.07 -5.40
N ARG A 47 -8.35 3.38 -4.29
CA ARG A 47 -9.03 3.80 -3.06
C ARG A 47 -8.12 3.71 -1.84
N THR A 48 -8.38 4.58 -0.87
CA THR A 48 -7.84 4.41 0.48
C THR A 48 -8.56 3.25 1.18
N PHE A 49 -7.85 2.58 2.06
CA PHE A 49 -8.42 1.50 2.87
C PHE A 49 -7.71 1.40 4.22
N CYS A 50 -8.47 1.08 5.27
CA CYS A 50 -7.94 0.83 6.61
C CYS A 50 -6.97 1.93 7.06
N MET A 51 -7.49 3.15 7.24
CA MET A 51 -6.74 4.29 7.74
C MET A 51 -6.51 4.17 9.24
N ASN A 52 -5.26 4.30 9.66
CA ASN A 52 -4.82 4.15 11.04
C ASN A 52 -4.13 5.43 11.49
N PRO A 53 -4.85 6.39 12.07
CA PRO A 53 -4.27 7.61 12.62
C PRO A 53 -3.31 7.27 13.76
N LYS A 54 -2.12 7.87 13.75
CA LYS A 54 -1.07 7.67 14.76
C LYS A 54 -0.77 6.19 15.04
N GLY A 55 -0.98 5.35 14.03
CA GLY A 55 -0.81 3.91 14.09
C GLY A 55 0.53 3.45 13.55
N CYS A 56 0.71 2.15 13.49
CA CYS A 56 1.91 1.51 12.92
C CYS A 56 1.55 0.56 11.78
N VAL A 57 2.53 0.27 10.94
CA VAL A 57 2.47 -0.80 9.94
C VAL A 57 2.96 -2.09 10.59
N VAL A 58 2.27 -3.19 10.32
CA VAL A 58 2.58 -4.52 10.86
C VAL A 58 2.68 -5.55 9.74
N ASN A 59 3.47 -6.58 9.96
CA ASN A 59 3.53 -7.74 9.07
C ASN A 59 2.31 -8.63 9.28
N GLU A 60 1.79 -9.15 8.19
CA GLU A 60 0.77 -10.18 8.15
C GLU A 60 1.31 -11.39 7.37
N ASN A 61 1.28 -12.56 7.97
CA ASN A 61 1.76 -13.78 7.33
C ASN A 61 0.59 -14.72 7.05
N THR A 62 0.33 -14.95 5.78
CA THR A 62 -0.68 -15.90 5.32
C THR A 62 -0.02 -16.98 4.48
N ASN A 63 0.03 -18.19 5.00
CA ASN A 63 0.63 -19.36 4.32
C ASN A 63 2.08 -19.10 3.83
N GLY A 64 2.88 -18.39 4.61
CA GLY A 64 4.28 -18.09 4.27
C GLY A 64 4.44 -16.91 3.31
N ILE A 65 3.38 -16.22 2.95
CA ILE A 65 3.41 -14.97 2.20
C ILE A 65 3.28 -13.81 3.19
N ILE A 66 4.27 -12.92 3.18
CA ILE A 66 4.32 -11.76 4.06
C ILE A 66 3.75 -10.56 3.32
N THR A 67 2.71 -9.98 3.87
CA THR A 67 2.09 -8.73 3.44
C THR A 67 2.08 -7.73 4.59
N VAL A 68 1.54 -6.54 4.38
CA VAL A 68 1.45 -5.50 5.40
C VAL A 68 0.01 -5.14 5.71
N ASN A 69 -0.23 -4.86 6.97
CA ASN A 69 -1.48 -4.30 7.46
C ASN A 69 -1.20 -3.08 8.35
N GLY A 70 -2.23 -2.36 8.76
CA GLY A 70 -2.13 -1.26 9.71
C GLY A 70 -2.72 -1.63 11.05
N HIS A 71 -2.20 -1.00 12.08
CA HIS A 71 -2.70 -1.15 13.44
C HIS A 71 -2.78 0.21 14.11
N SER A 72 -3.92 0.50 14.76
CA SER A 72 -4.12 1.68 15.60
C SER A 72 -4.05 1.30 17.07
N TYR A 73 -3.61 2.22 17.89
CA TYR A 73 -3.56 2.05 19.34
C TYR A 73 -4.55 2.98 20.02
N GLU A 74 -5.41 2.43 20.87
CA GLU A 74 -6.27 3.20 21.77
C GLU A 74 -5.42 3.90 22.86
N ASP A 75 -4.38 3.20 23.34
CA ASP A 75 -3.44 3.73 24.30
C ASP A 75 -2.55 4.81 23.66
N LYS A 76 -2.74 6.06 24.07
CA LYS A 76 -2.00 7.22 23.56
C LYS A 76 -0.47 7.09 23.73
N ALA A 77 -0.01 6.36 24.74
CA ALA A 77 1.42 6.15 24.95
C ALA A 77 2.08 5.26 23.89
N LYS A 78 1.27 4.50 23.14
CA LYS A 78 1.73 3.62 22.05
C LYS A 78 1.52 4.24 20.66
N GLN A 79 0.86 5.38 20.60
CA GLN A 79 0.63 6.07 19.33
C GLN A 79 1.95 6.55 18.73
N THR A 80 2.03 6.51 17.41
CA THR A 80 3.19 6.97 16.65
C THR A 80 2.95 8.38 16.09
N GLU A 81 4.00 8.98 15.52
CA GLU A 81 3.90 10.24 14.79
C GLU A 81 3.36 10.08 13.36
N ASN A 82 3.06 8.83 12.95
CA ASN A 82 2.63 8.52 11.58
C ASN A 82 1.15 8.13 11.52
N THR A 83 0.48 8.56 10.47
CA THR A 83 -0.77 7.96 10.01
C THR A 83 -0.44 7.03 8.85
N ASN A 84 -1.07 5.86 8.79
CA ASN A 84 -0.90 4.94 7.68
C ASN A 84 -2.23 4.47 7.10
N PHE A 85 -2.24 4.17 5.81
CA PHE A 85 -3.40 3.62 5.09
C PHE A 85 -2.93 2.84 3.86
N ALA A 86 -3.76 1.92 3.38
CA ALA A 86 -3.52 1.25 2.13
C ALA A 86 -4.05 2.07 0.95
N LEU A 87 -3.34 2.05 -0.17
CA LEU A 87 -3.83 2.44 -1.49
C LEU A 87 -3.99 1.17 -2.31
N LEU A 88 -5.23 0.89 -2.72
CA LEU A 88 -5.60 -0.35 -3.38
C LEU A 88 -6.18 -0.07 -4.77
N VAL A 89 -5.64 -0.74 -5.78
CA VAL A 89 -6.17 -0.81 -7.13
C VAL A 89 -6.95 -2.10 -7.29
N SER A 90 -8.25 -2.00 -7.57
CA SER A 90 -9.12 -3.15 -7.76
C SER A 90 -9.04 -3.68 -9.19
N LYS A 91 -8.78 -4.97 -9.35
CA LYS A 91 -8.75 -5.63 -10.64
C LYS A 91 -9.74 -6.79 -10.70
N HIS A 92 -10.40 -6.90 -11.84
CA HIS A 92 -11.21 -8.03 -12.23
C HIS A 92 -10.59 -8.65 -13.47
N PHE A 93 -10.49 -9.97 -13.48
CA PHE A 93 -10.02 -10.69 -14.64
C PHE A 93 -11.20 -11.41 -15.32
N SER A 94 -11.24 -11.34 -16.65
CA SER A 94 -12.18 -12.10 -17.49
C SER A 94 -11.49 -13.33 -18.07
N GLU A 95 -12.29 -14.23 -18.64
CA GLU A 95 -11.74 -15.38 -19.38
C GLU A 95 -10.61 -14.97 -20.35
N PRO A 96 -9.53 -15.77 -20.47
CA PRO A 96 -9.33 -17.09 -19.86
C PRO A 96 -8.74 -17.04 -18.43
N PHE A 97 -8.48 -15.86 -17.86
CA PHE A 97 -7.83 -15.68 -16.56
C PHE A 97 -8.86 -15.76 -15.43
N LYS A 98 -8.81 -16.83 -14.66
CA LYS A 98 -9.78 -17.10 -13.56
C LYS A 98 -9.19 -16.99 -12.18
N ASP A 99 -7.86 -16.95 -12.06
CA ASP A 99 -7.17 -17.01 -10.79
C ASP A 99 -6.65 -15.62 -10.35
N SER A 100 -7.58 -14.78 -9.93
CA SER A 100 -7.24 -13.45 -9.38
C SER A 100 -6.41 -13.55 -8.10
N ASN A 101 -6.67 -14.56 -7.28
CA ASN A 101 -5.95 -14.77 -6.01
C ASN A 101 -4.50 -15.14 -6.30
N GLY A 102 -4.27 -16.12 -7.19
CA GLY A 102 -2.92 -16.51 -7.60
C GLY A 102 -2.13 -15.35 -8.22
N TYR A 103 -2.80 -14.44 -8.94
CA TYR A 103 -2.17 -13.23 -9.44
C TYR A 103 -1.70 -12.32 -8.30
N GLY A 104 -2.55 -12.04 -7.32
CA GLY A 104 -2.20 -11.25 -6.14
C GLY A 104 -1.09 -11.90 -5.32
N GLU A 105 -1.17 -13.21 -5.08
CA GLU A 105 -0.14 -13.98 -4.39
C GLU A 105 1.21 -13.93 -5.12
N SER A 106 1.22 -13.98 -6.46
CA SER A 106 2.45 -13.91 -7.25
C SER A 106 3.18 -12.58 -7.05
N ILE A 107 2.43 -11.46 -6.97
CA ILE A 107 3.01 -10.14 -6.69
C ILE A 107 3.57 -10.08 -5.27
N ALA A 108 2.84 -10.59 -4.28
CA ALA A 108 3.30 -10.64 -2.90
C ALA A 108 4.54 -11.51 -2.73
N ARG A 109 4.59 -12.68 -3.38
CA ARG A 109 5.77 -13.56 -3.40
C ARG A 109 6.98 -12.90 -4.05
N LEU A 110 6.77 -12.15 -5.15
CA LEU A 110 7.84 -11.39 -5.80
C LEU A 110 8.41 -10.33 -4.85
N SER A 111 7.56 -9.61 -4.14
CA SER A 111 7.98 -8.66 -3.09
C SER A 111 8.82 -9.35 -2.02
N ASN A 112 8.34 -10.49 -1.50
CA ASN A 112 9.07 -11.24 -0.47
C ASN A 112 10.42 -11.76 -0.97
N MET A 113 10.48 -12.22 -2.22
CA MET A 113 11.72 -12.70 -2.84
C MET A 113 12.77 -11.59 -2.95
N LEU A 114 12.37 -10.37 -3.33
CA LEU A 114 13.27 -9.24 -3.52
C LEU A 114 13.66 -8.55 -2.21
N GLY A 115 12.76 -8.54 -1.21
CA GLY A 115 12.95 -7.86 0.06
C GLY A 115 13.34 -8.77 1.23
N GLY A 116 13.31 -10.08 1.05
CA GLY A 116 13.40 -11.03 2.16
C GLY A 116 12.20 -10.93 3.12
N GLY A 117 11.14 -10.26 2.71
CA GLY A 117 9.93 -9.92 3.46
C GLY A 117 9.26 -8.70 2.84
N VAL A 118 9.14 -7.62 3.58
CA VAL A 118 8.50 -6.38 3.13
C VAL A 118 9.54 -5.43 2.53
N ILE A 119 9.17 -4.76 1.44
CA ILE A 119 9.94 -3.69 0.80
C ILE A 119 9.37 -2.33 1.23
N VAL A 120 10.26 -1.39 1.57
CA VAL A 120 9.94 0.02 1.76
C VAL A 120 10.65 0.88 0.74
N GLN A 121 9.95 1.89 0.21
CA GLN A 121 10.51 2.87 -0.72
C GLN A 121 9.95 4.26 -0.41
N ARG A 122 10.81 5.26 -0.41
CA ARG A 122 10.40 6.67 -0.33
C ARG A 122 9.69 7.06 -1.63
N PHE A 123 8.58 7.78 -1.50
CA PHE A 123 7.84 8.27 -2.67
C PHE A 123 8.72 9.11 -3.60
N GLY A 124 9.55 10.00 -3.05
CA GLY A 124 10.49 10.79 -3.85
C GLY A 124 11.57 9.99 -4.60
N ASP A 125 11.90 8.79 -4.14
CA ASP A 125 12.78 7.87 -4.88
C ASP A 125 11.99 7.11 -5.96
N LEU A 126 10.76 6.69 -5.65
CA LEU A 126 9.87 6.02 -6.60
C LEU A 126 9.63 6.85 -7.85
N ILE A 127 9.23 8.12 -7.70
CA ILE A 127 8.97 9.02 -8.84
C ILE A 127 10.21 9.38 -9.66
N ARG A 128 11.41 9.23 -9.06
CA ARG A 128 12.69 9.39 -9.76
C ARG A 128 13.20 8.10 -10.38
N GLY A 129 12.43 7.01 -10.31
CA GLY A 129 12.78 5.71 -10.85
C GLY A 129 14.04 5.11 -10.22
N ARG A 130 14.24 5.31 -8.92
CA ARG A 130 15.42 4.80 -8.23
C ARG A 130 15.08 4.06 -6.94
N ARG A 131 15.84 3.05 -6.64
CA ARG A 131 15.78 2.31 -5.39
C ARG A 131 16.06 3.22 -4.18
N SER A 132 15.30 3.05 -3.08
CA SER A 132 15.69 3.60 -1.79
C SER A 132 16.83 2.80 -1.15
N ASN A 133 17.58 3.44 -0.27
CA ASN A 133 18.62 2.83 0.55
C ASN A 133 18.46 3.24 2.02
N PRO A 134 19.15 2.59 2.97
CA PRO A 134 18.99 2.89 4.40
C PRO A 134 19.24 4.36 4.78
N SER A 135 20.22 5.01 4.16
CA SER A 135 20.53 6.43 4.39
C SER A 135 19.33 7.32 4.03
N ARG A 136 18.79 7.15 2.82
CA ARG A 136 17.64 7.93 2.36
C ARG A 136 16.39 7.69 3.17
N ILE A 137 16.18 6.48 3.67
CA ILE A 137 15.04 6.18 4.56
C ILE A 137 15.21 6.97 5.87
N LYS A 138 16.41 6.96 6.47
CA LYS A 138 16.68 7.71 7.70
C LYS A 138 16.58 9.22 7.56
N GLU A 139 16.93 9.76 6.40
CA GLU A 139 16.87 11.18 6.07
C GLU A 139 15.46 11.64 5.65
N GLY A 140 14.49 10.73 5.60
CA GLY A 140 13.11 11.02 5.26
C GLY A 140 12.36 11.79 6.34
N LEU A 141 11.28 12.49 5.96
CA LEU A 141 10.35 13.12 6.91
C LEU A 141 9.61 12.09 7.76
N VAL A 142 9.48 10.89 7.25
CA VAL A 142 8.79 9.77 7.90
C VAL A 142 9.82 8.71 8.23
N VAL A 143 9.86 8.31 9.49
CA VAL A 143 10.55 7.09 9.92
C VAL A 143 9.54 5.95 9.85
N PRO A 144 9.76 4.93 8.98
CA PRO A 144 8.87 3.79 8.89
C PRO A 144 8.69 3.11 10.24
N THR A 145 7.45 2.77 10.58
CA THR A 145 7.14 2.09 11.85
C THR A 145 7.41 0.59 11.80
N LEU A 146 7.51 0.02 10.59
CA LEU A 146 7.90 -1.36 10.36
C LEU A 146 9.35 -1.42 9.86
N ASP A 147 10.14 -2.31 10.45
CA ASP A 147 11.45 -2.66 9.89
C ASP A 147 11.27 -3.44 8.57
N ALA A 148 11.65 -2.80 7.47
CA ALA A 148 11.45 -3.30 6.13
C ALA A 148 12.68 -3.02 5.26
N THR A 149 12.88 -3.83 4.22
CA THR A 149 14.03 -3.71 3.33
C THR A 149 13.87 -2.53 2.37
N PRO A 150 14.78 -1.55 2.36
CA PRO A 150 14.76 -0.49 1.35
C PRO A 150 14.93 -1.06 -0.06
N GLY A 151 13.96 -0.80 -0.94
CA GLY A 151 13.91 -1.43 -2.26
C GLY A 151 13.35 -0.53 -3.35
N ASP A 152 12.89 -1.19 -4.41
CA ASP A 152 12.27 -0.57 -5.59
C ASP A 152 10.96 -1.30 -5.94
N LEU A 153 9.84 -0.62 -5.71
CA LEU A 153 8.50 -1.15 -5.97
C LEU A 153 8.20 -1.31 -7.46
N SER A 154 8.94 -0.63 -8.35
CA SER A 154 8.77 -0.79 -9.79
C SER A 154 9.19 -2.18 -10.29
N LEU A 155 9.99 -2.92 -9.52
CA LEU A 155 10.37 -4.30 -9.79
C LEU A 155 9.31 -5.32 -9.34
N VAL A 156 8.31 -4.88 -8.57
CA VAL A 156 7.28 -5.73 -7.97
C VAL A 156 5.91 -5.48 -8.56
N LEU A 157 5.50 -4.21 -8.59
CA LEU A 157 4.16 -3.84 -9.01
C LEU A 157 4.08 -3.70 -10.52
N PRO A 158 3.05 -4.28 -11.17
CA PRO A 158 2.78 -4.00 -12.57
C PRO A 158 2.60 -2.50 -12.82
N LYS A 159 3.16 -2.02 -13.94
CA LYS A 159 3.17 -0.59 -14.30
C LYS A 159 1.80 0.08 -14.10
N ARG A 160 0.73 -0.53 -14.60
CA ARG A 160 -0.64 0.01 -14.50
C ARG A 160 -1.10 0.24 -13.06
N ILE A 161 -0.71 -0.66 -12.15
CA ILE A 161 -1.05 -0.55 -10.72
C ILE A 161 -0.19 0.53 -10.07
N LEU A 162 1.10 0.55 -10.36
CA LEU A 162 2.04 1.53 -9.81
C LEU A 162 1.69 2.95 -10.25
N ASP A 163 1.42 3.16 -11.54
CA ASP A 163 1.02 4.46 -12.07
C ASP A 163 -0.28 4.96 -11.43
N GLY A 164 -1.27 4.08 -11.26
CA GLY A 164 -2.53 4.44 -10.59
C GLY A 164 -2.33 4.84 -9.13
N ILE A 165 -1.43 4.17 -8.40
CA ILE A 165 -1.07 4.54 -7.03
C ILE A 165 -0.38 5.91 -7.01
N ILE A 166 0.54 6.18 -7.93
CA ILE A 166 1.23 7.47 -8.05
C ILE A 166 0.24 8.59 -8.34
N GLU A 167 -0.69 8.41 -9.29
CA GLU A 167 -1.74 9.39 -9.57
C GLU A 167 -2.59 9.68 -8.33
N MET A 168 -2.99 8.64 -7.59
CA MET A 168 -3.78 8.79 -6.36
C MET A 168 -3.02 9.58 -5.29
N ILE A 169 -1.71 9.35 -5.12
CA ILE A 169 -0.89 10.11 -4.15
C ILE A 169 -0.88 11.60 -4.52
N TYR A 170 -0.71 11.94 -5.79
CA TYR A 170 -0.79 13.33 -6.24
C TYR A 170 -2.19 13.94 -6.12
N ALA A 171 -3.25 13.12 -6.21
CA ALA A 171 -4.61 13.60 -5.97
C ALA A 171 -4.84 13.90 -4.50
N LEU A 172 -4.31 13.05 -3.60
CA LEU A 172 -4.38 13.24 -2.15
C LEU A 172 -3.60 14.48 -1.66
N ASP A 173 -2.53 14.87 -2.35
CA ASP A 173 -1.74 16.06 -2.04
C ASP A 173 -2.51 17.38 -2.28
N LYS A 174 -3.67 17.31 -2.93
CA LYS A 174 -4.52 18.48 -3.26
C LYS A 174 -5.66 18.71 -2.27
N ILE A 175 -5.86 17.81 -1.33
CA ILE A 175 -6.94 17.88 -0.33
C ILE A 175 -6.38 18.14 1.06
#